data_b1210d6dfec10f78c6e22a1142b86ff8
#
_entry.id   b1210d6dfec10f78c6e22a1142b86ff8
#
_cell.length_a   1.000
_cell.length_b   1.000
_cell.length_c   1.000
_cell.angle_alpha   90.00
_cell.angle_beta   90.00
_cell.angle_gamma   90.00
#
_symmetry.space_group_name_H-M   'P 1'
#
loop_
_entity.id
_entity.type
_entity.pdbx_description
1 polymer ?
#
loop_
_entity_poly.entity_id
_entity_poly.type
_entity_poly.pdbx_seq_one_letter_code
_entity_poly.pdbx_strand_id
1 'polypeptide(L)'
;DTSSYHYYGRNDGTATFARNLPVSLNGEKYTLSIRYVYNYMEPALVRYYWTYTIIVAALLIIIALLYAWRRNVRNKARYAMEDFRRDLTNDLAHDIKTPLTAIGGYAENILDGDLTDAEKERYLRSILDNVAFTDSMISRTLQLNKMDGAEKLRRESVNVSELLEASVNKYEILLDEKNIRFSSDGSATVKADRAALEVIIENLVSNAVKYTSENGSVKAECSEKGIVITNSVAQKVDVKALTQPFVRGDQARSNTEGSGLGLALADRAAQTAGMSLKLSCADTEFRAELKF
;
A
#
# COMPACT_ATOMS: atom_id res chain seq x y z
N ASP A 1 0.83 88.83 8.82
CA ASP A 1 0.25 87.50 8.37
C ASP A 1 -0.16 86.70 9.61
N THR A 2 -1.45 86.92 10.07
CA THR A 2 -1.91 86.31 11.34
C THR A 2 -2.92 85.19 11.09
N SER A 3 -2.63 84.35 10.12
CA SER A 3 -3.39 83.09 9.94
C SER A 3 -2.72 81.99 10.77
N SER A 4 -3.22 81.75 11.97
CA SER A 4 -2.77 80.64 12.80
C SER A 4 -3.70 79.44 12.62
N TYR A 5 -3.05 78.26 12.41
CA TYR A 5 -3.78 76.99 12.51
C TYR A 5 -3.75 76.54 13.97
N HIS A 6 -4.88 76.26 14.55
CA HIS A 6 -4.99 75.68 15.88
C HIS A 6 -5.47 74.21 15.79
N TYR A 7 -4.77 73.28 16.42
CA TYR A 7 -5.19 71.91 16.59
C TYR A 7 -5.96 71.78 17.91
N TYR A 8 -7.20 71.35 17.82
CA TYR A 8 -8.09 71.21 18.98
C TYR A 8 -8.22 69.83 19.56
N GLY A 9 -7.26 68.97 19.35
CA GLY A 9 -7.25 67.66 19.96
C GLY A 9 -7.84 66.54 19.09
N ARG A 10 -7.64 65.33 19.53
CA ARG A 10 -8.02 64.10 18.90
C ARG A 10 -9.02 63.41 19.81
N ASN A 11 -10.22 63.23 19.35
CA ASN A 11 -11.24 62.48 20.07
C ASN A 11 -11.91 61.51 19.10
N ASP A 12 -12.00 60.23 19.49
CA ASP A 12 -12.79 59.18 18.81
C ASP A 12 -12.60 59.07 17.27
N GLY A 13 -11.37 59.08 16.79
CA GLY A 13 -11.08 58.91 15.37
C GLY A 13 -11.22 60.18 14.53
N THR A 14 -11.41 61.34 15.16
CA THR A 14 -11.48 62.64 14.50
C THR A 14 -10.37 63.58 14.94
N ALA A 15 -9.79 64.30 13.99
CA ALA A 15 -8.90 65.42 14.24
C ALA A 15 -9.60 66.73 13.83
N THR A 16 -9.68 67.69 14.72
CA THR A 16 -10.25 68.99 14.45
C THR A 16 -9.17 70.03 14.32
N PHE A 17 -9.15 70.68 13.17
CA PHE A 17 -8.24 71.80 12.89
C PHE A 17 -9.12 73.05 12.69
N ALA A 18 -8.70 74.17 13.26
CA ALA A 18 -9.35 75.44 13.01
C ALA A 18 -8.36 76.44 12.42
N ARG A 19 -8.83 77.24 11.48
CA ARG A 19 -8.10 78.35 10.89
C ARG A 19 -8.90 79.60 11.17
N ASN A 20 -8.23 80.57 11.84
CA ASN A 20 -8.80 81.83 12.13
C ASN A 20 -8.29 82.84 11.11
N LEU A 21 -9.23 83.48 10.44
CA LEU A 21 -8.96 84.53 9.43
C LEU A 21 -9.51 85.86 9.92
N PRO A 22 -8.70 86.95 10.02
CA PRO A 22 -9.19 88.26 10.36
C PRO A 22 -9.97 88.85 9.17
N VAL A 23 -11.21 89.31 9.41
CA VAL A 23 -12.07 89.89 8.39
C VAL A 23 -12.53 91.21 8.93
N SER A 24 -12.49 92.31 8.12
CA SER A 24 -12.99 93.61 8.47
C SER A 24 -14.32 93.81 7.70
N LEU A 25 -15.38 94.09 8.42
CA LEU A 25 -16.72 94.41 7.89
C LEU A 25 -17.21 95.78 8.51
N ASN A 26 -17.55 96.74 7.66
CA ASN A 26 -18.00 98.07 8.10
C ASN A 26 -17.07 98.80 9.05
N GLY A 27 -15.73 98.58 8.92
CA GLY A 27 -14.73 99.21 9.81
C GLY A 27 -14.49 98.51 11.13
N GLU A 28 -15.26 97.48 11.46
CA GLU A 28 -15.03 96.62 12.63
C GLU A 28 -14.27 95.36 12.27
N LYS A 29 -13.44 94.91 13.20
CA LYS A 29 -12.58 93.69 13.01
C LYS A 29 -13.27 92.46 13.57
N TYR A 30 -13.49 91.46 12.71
CA TYR A 30 -14.02 90.13 13.05
C TYR A 30 -13.01 89.04 12.79
N THR A 31 -13.17 87.88 13.47
CA THR A 31 -12.39 86.69 13.21
C THR A 31 -13.28 85.62 12.69
N LEU A 32 -13.10 85.23 11.42
CA LEU A 32 -13.77 84.08 10.83
C LEU A 32 -13.01 82.80 11.19
N SER A 33 -13.62 81.89 11.98
CA SER A 33 -13.06 80.61 12.36
C SER A 33 -13.64 79.50 11.49
N ILE A 34 -12.80 78.91 10.65
CA ILE A 34 -13.17 77.81 9.81
C ILE A 34 -12.64 76.53 10.49
N ARG A 35 -13.55 75.63 10.83
CA ARG A 35 -13.17 74.33 11.45
C ARG A 35 -13.27 73.23 10.43
N TYR A 36 -12.18 72.39 10.34
CA TYR A 36 -12.12 71.18 9.54
C TYR A 36 -12.10 69.98 10.50
N VAL A 37 -13.06 69.08 10.35
CA VAL A 37 -13.09 67.81 11.05
C VAL A 37 -12.59 66.74 10.10
N TYR A 38 -11.47 66.14 10.43
CA TYR A 38 -10.89 65.06 9.66
C TYR A 38 -11.12 63.75 10.39
N ASN A 39 -11.93 62.87 9.78
CA ASN A 39 -12.09 61.50 10.27
C ASN A 39 -10.97 60.65 9.74
N TYR A 40 -10.15 60.07 10.61
CA TYR A 40 -9.19 59.05 10.23
C TYR A 40 -9.68 57.70 10.74
N MET A 41 -9.36 56.67 9.98
CA MET A 41 -9.74 55.29 10.34
C MET A 41 -9.19 54.96 11.71
N GLU A 42 -10.04 54.55 12.66
CA GLU A 42 -9.60 54.18 14.00
C GLU A 42 -8.44 53.17 13.94
N PRO A 43 -7.34 53.35 14.70
CA PRO A 43 -6.23 52.42 14.73
C PRO A 43 -6.64 50.98 15.08
N ALA A 44 -7.77 50.86 15.80
CA ALA A 44 -8.38 49.56 16.11
C ALA A 44 -8.89 48.84 14.86
N LEU A 45 -9.61 49.51 13.94
CA LEU A 45 -10.13 48.94 12.71
C LEU A 45 -8.99 48.48 11.78
N VAL A 46 -7.91 49.26 11.66
CA VAL A 46 -6.72 48.91 10.89
C VAL A 46 -6.07 47.66 11.46
N ARG A 47 -5.94 47.57 12.78
CA ARG A 47 -5.38 46.40 13.47
C ARG A 47 -6.26 45.16 13.26
N TYR A 48 -7.60 45.28 13.36
CA TYR A 48 -8.51 44.15 13.08
C TYR A 48 -8.41 43.69 11.61
N TYR A 49 -8.29 44.61 10.67
CA TYR A 49 -8.11 44.28 9.26
C TYR A 49 -6.84 43.46 9.03
N TRP A 50 -5.69 43.90 9.59
CA TRP A 50 -4.43 43.18 9.47
C TRP A 50 -4.44 41.84 10.20
N THR A 51 -5.02 41.74 11.38
CA THR A 51 -5.14 40.46 12.09
C THR A 51 -6.01 39.48 11.33
N TYR A 52 -7.13 39.92 10.78
CA TYR A 52 -8.01 39.09 9.96
C TYR A 52 -7.29 38.59 8.67
N THR A 53 -6.61 39.49 7.96
CA THR A 53 -5.84 39.09 6.75
C THR A 53 -4.74 38.10 7.04
N ILE A 54 -4.03 38.26 8.17
CA ILE A 54 -2.99 37.29 8.58
C ILE A 54 -3.62 35.92 8.90
N ILE A 55 -4.74 35.89 9.60
CA ILE A 55 -5.44 34.63 9.93
C ILE A 55 -5.89 33.93 8.66
N VAL A 56 -6.51 34.65 7.72
CA VAL A 56 -6.95 34.08 6.43
C VAL A 56 -5.77 33.57 5.62
N ALA A 57 -4.68 34.34 5.55
CA ALA A 57 -3.47 33.91 4.86
C ALA A 57 -2.86 32.64 5.48
N ALA A 58 -2.79 32.58 6.81
CA ALA A 58 -2.32 31.39 7.53
C ALA A 58 -3.19 30.15 7.24
N LEU A 59 -4.52 30.33 7.21
CA LEU A 59 -5.46 29.26 6.92
C LEU A 59 -5.31 28.75 5.48
N LEU A 60 -5.12 29.63 4.52
CA LEU A 60 -4.85 29.26 3.12
C LEU A 60 -3.54 28.51 2.96
N ILE A 61 -2.49 28.93 3.70
CA ILE A 61 -1.19 28.22 3.70
C ILE A 61 -1.36 26.80 4.28
N ILE A 62 -2.09 26.65 5.38
CA ILE A 62 -2.37 25.33 5.98
C ILE A 62 -3.12 24.44 4.98
N ILE A 63 -4.15 24.95 4.33
CA ILE A 63 -4.90 24.20 3.31
C ILE A 63 -3.99 23.78 2.14
N ALA A 64 -3.13 24.69 1.67
CA ALA A 64 -2.17 24.40 0.60
C ALA A 64 -1.16 23.33 1.01
N LEU A 65 -0.63 23.38 2.24
CA LEU A 65 0.27 22.37 2.79
C LEU A 65 -0.39 21.00 2.94
N LEU A 66 -1.65 20.96 3.43
CA LEU A 66 -2.42 19.72 3.53
C LEU A 66 -2.70 19.11 2.14
N TYR A 67 -3.03 19.94 1.16
CA TYR A 67 -3.22 19.50 -0.22
C TYR A 67 -1.93 18.97 -0.84
N ALA A 68 -0.82 19.68 -0.66
CA ALA A 68 0.51 19.27 -1.12
C ALA A 68 0.96 17.96 -0.46
N TRP A 69 0.74 17.81 0.85
CA TRP A 69 1.02 16.57 1.58
C TRP A 69 0.20 15.39 1.06
N ARG A 70 -1.13 15.56 0.91
CA ARG A 70 -2.00 14.54 0.32
C ARG A 70 -1.60 14.16 -1.11
N ARG A 71 -1.23 15.15 -1.92
CA ARG A 71 -0.74 14.92 -3.29
C ARG A 71 0.57 14.14 -3.28
N ASN A 72 1.51 14.49 -2.40
CA ASN A 72 2.80 13.81 -2.27
C ASN A 72 2.64 12.35 -1.83
N VAL A 73 1.78 12.08 -0.82
CA VAL A 73 1.46 10.72 -0.38
C VAL A 73 0.88 9.89 -1.52
N ARG A 74 -0.09 10.44 -2.28
CA ARG A 74 -0.68 9.75 -3.45
C ARG A 74 0.34 9.52 -4.56
N ASN A 75 1.18 10.49 -4.85
CA ASN A 75 2.21 10.35 -5.87
C ASN A 75 3.26 9.30 -5.49
N LYS A 76 3.70 9.27 -4.22
CA LYS A 76 4.63 8.23 -3.74
C LYS A 76 4.05 6.82 -3.92
N ALA A 77 2.75 6.64 -3.60
CA ALA A 77 2.08 5.36 -3.82
C ALA A 77 2.01 4.98 -5.30
N ARG A 78 1.76 5.96 -6.20
CA ARG A 78 1.75 5.71 -7.65
C ARG A 78 3.13 5.35 -8.18
N TYR A 79 4.16 6.10 -7.82
CA TYR A 79 5.54 5.79 -8.24
C TYR A 79 5.99 4.44 -7.73
N ALA A 80 5.74 4.12 -6.46
CA ALA A 80 6.04 2.80 -5.91
C ALA A 80 5.31 1.67 -6.67
N MET A 81 4.09 1.93 -7.15
CA MET A 81 3.34 0.98 -7.96
C MET A 81 3.92 0.84 -9.38
N GLU A 82 4.30 1.95 -10.01
CA GLU A 82 4.91 1.93 -11.34
C GLU A 82 6.27 1.21 -11.30
N ASP A 83 7.09 1.49 -10.29
CA ASP A 83 8.37 0.80 -10.06
C ASP A 83 8.13 -0.69 -9.81
N PHE A 84 7.19 -1.04 -8.93
CA PHE A 84 6.81 -2.44 -8.68
C PHE A 84 6.38 -3.17 -9.96
N ARG A 85 5.53 -2.54 -10.80
CA ARG A 85 5.11 -3.14 -12.08
C ARG A 85 6.26 -3.33 -13.05
N ARG A 86 7.20 -2.38 -13.08
CA ARG A 86 8.38 -2.45 -13.94
C ARG A 86 9.31 -3.58 -13.50
N ASP A 87 9.59 -3.67 -12.21
CA ASP A 87 10.43 -4.72 -11.63
C ASP A 87 9.77 -6.09 -11.84
N LEU A 88 8.46 -6.20 -11.56
CA LEU A 88 7.68 -7.40 -11.81
C LEU A 88 7.77 -7.87 -13.27
N THR A 89 7.70 -6.93 -14.24
CA THR A 89 7.76 -7.27 -15.67
C THR A 89 9.15 -7.75 -16.08
N ASN A 90 10.21 -7.11 -15.57
CA ASN A 90 11.58 -7.47 -15.87
C ASN A 90 11.94 -8.83 -15.27
N ASP A 91 11.60 -9.05 -14.00
CA ASP A 91 11.86 -10.31 -13.29
C ASP A 91 11.05 -11.45 -13.91
N LEU A 92 9.79 -11.20 -14.27
CA LEU A 92 8.95 -12.17 -14.96
C LEU A 92 9.53 -12.58 -16.32
N ALA A 93 10.01 -11.62 -17.11
CA ALA A 93 10.61 -11.92 -18.41
C ALA A 93 11.87 -12.79 -18.26
N HIS A 94 12.69 -12.52 -17.26
CA HIS A 94 13.87 -13.33 -16.94
C HIS A 94 13.49 -14.74 -16.49
N ASP A 95 12.51 -14.85 -15.57
CA ASP A 95 12.13 -16.12 -14.96
C ASP A 95 11.30 -17.01 -15.90
N ILE A 96 10.59 -16.44 -16.89
CA ILE A 96 9.95 -17.19 -17.98
C ILE A 96 11.00 -17.69 -19.00
N LYS A 97 12.06 -16.91 -19.25
CA LYS A 97 13.10 -17.29 -20.21
C LYS A 97 13.80 -18.60 -19.81
N THR A 98 14.04 -18.79 -18.52
CA THR A 98 14.75 -19.98 -17.99
C THR A 98 14.03 -21.29 -18.33
N PRO A 99 12.73 -21.50 -17.94
CA PRO A 99 12.01 -22.71 -18.29
C PRO A 99 11.80 -22.87 -19.80
N LEU A 100 11.61 -21.78 -20.56
CA LEU A 100 11.50 -21.83 -22.02
C LEU A 100 12.80 -22.31 -22.66
N THR A 101 13.95 -21.86 -22.17
CA THR A 101 15.27 -22.33 -22.65
C THR A 101 15.44 -23.82 -22.32
N ALA A 102 15.02 -24.28 -21.13
CA ALA A 102 15.06 -25.67 -20.76
C ALA A 102 14.16 -26.55 -21.66
N ILE A 103 12.91 -26.08 -21.93
CA ILE A 103 11.99 -26.73 -22.87
C ILE A 103 12.65 -26.90 -24.25
N GLY A 104 13.23 -25.80 -24.78
CA GLY A 104 13.94 -25.83 -26.08
C GLY A 104 15.07 -26.82 -26.10
N GLY A 105 15.95 -26.81 -25.07
CA GLY A 105 17.09 -27.74 -24.98
C GLY A 105 16.64 -29.20 -24.85
N TYR A 106 15.60 -29.50 -24.08
CA TYR A 106 15.08 -30.89 -24.02
C TYR A 106 14.46 -31.31 -25.35
N ALA A 107 13.75 -30.41 -26.03
CA ALA A 107 13.17 -30.71 -27.34
C ALA A 107 14.25 -30.91 -28.41
N GLU A 108 15.29 -30.11 -28.47
CA GLU A 108 16.45 -30.26 -29.34
C GLU A 108 17.15 -31.62 -29.08
N ASN A 109 17.40 -31.96 -27.81
CA ASN A 109 18.01 -33.24 -27.47
C ASN A 109 17.15 -34.46 -27.92
N ILE A 110 15.82 -34.35 -27.88
CA ILE A 110 14.90 -35.40 -28.37
C ILE A 110 14.98 -35.52 -29.89
N LEU A 111 15.15 -34.40 -30.63
CA LEU A 111 15.22 -34.37 -32.08
C LEU A 111 16.58 -34.88 -32.62
N ASP A 112 17.67 -34.49 -31.97
CA ASP A 112 19.04 -34.69 -32.48
C ASP A 112 19.72 -35.94 -31.91
N GLY A 113 19.16 -36.59 -30.89
CA GLY A 113 19.85 -37.60 -30.10
C GLY A 113 19.42 -39.03 -30.37
N ASP A 114 20.41 -39.95 -30.34
CA ASP A 114 20.17 -41.38 -30.16
C ASP A 114 19.84 -41.67 -28.69
N LEU A 115 18.63 -41.23 -28.26
CA LEU A 115 18.15 -41.39 -26.90
C LEU A 115 17.40 -42.70 -26.74
N THR A 116 17.56 -43.32 -25.60
CA THR A 116 16.72 -44.46 -25.17
C THR A 116 15.28 -43.97 -24.91
N ASP A 117 14.31 -44.86 -24.98
CA ASP A 117 12.92 -44.53 -24.71
C ASP A 117 12.72 -43.97 -23.30
N ALA A 118 13.48 -44.44 -22.31
CA ALA A 118 13.45 -43.94 -20.94
C ALA A 118 13.99 -42.48 -20.84
N GLU A 119 15.01 -42.15 -21.60
CA GLU A 119 15.54 -40.76 -21.65
C GLU A 119 14.58 -39.81 -22.36
N LYS A 120 13.94 -40.26 -23.45
CA LYS A 120 12.90 -39.49 -24.14
C LYS A 120 11.74 -39.20 -23.20
N GLU A 121 11.25 -40.23 -22.47
CA GLU A 121 10.15 -40.05 -21.51
C GLU A 121 10.55 -39.08 -20.42
N ARG A 122 11.76 -39.14 -19.88
CA ARG A 122 12.27 -38.22 -18.88
C ARG A 122 12.27 -36.76 -19.39
N TYR A 123 12.79 -36.55 -20.62
CA TYR A 123 12.81 -35.22 -21.23
C TYR A 123 11.40 -34.67 -21.51
N LEU A 124 10.47 -35.51 -21.99
CA LEU A 124 9.09 -35.12 -22.18
C LEU A 124 8.41 -34.75 -20.88
N ARG A 125 8.63 -35.48 -19.79
CA ARG A 125 8.14 -35.10 -18.45
C ARG A 125 8.73 -33.75 -18.00
N SER A 126 10.03 -33.54 -18.17
CA SER A 126 10.68 -32.26 -17.83
C SER A 126 10.12 -31.12 -18.66
N ILE A 127 9.78 -31.31 -19.93
CA ILE A 127 9.09 -30.31 -20.76
C ILE A 127 7.73 -29.99 -20.17
N LEU A 128 6.89 -30.99 -19.85
CA LEU A 128 5.58 -30.81 -19.26
C LEU A 128 5.63 -30.07 -17.93
N ASP A 129 6.58 -30.39 -17.06
CA ASP A 129 6.80 -29.73 -15.77
C ASP A 129 7.16 -28.24 -15.95
N ASN A 130 8.05 -27.93 -16.89
CA ASN A 130 8.43 -26.56 -17.20
C ASN A 130 7.27 -25.75 -17.83
N VAL A 131 6.42 -26.38 -18.66
CA VAL A 131 5.21 -25.75 -19.19
C VAL A 131 4.22 -25.44 -18.07
N ALA A 132 3.92 -26.41 -17.20
CA ALA A 132 3.03 -26.22 -16.06
C ALA A 132 3.54 -25.14 -15.09
N PHE A 133 4.85 -25.12 -14.84
CA PHE A 133 5.49 -24.08 -14.05
C PHE A 133 5.32 -22.68 -14.67
N THR A 134 5.58 -22.55 -15.97
CA THR A 134 5.43 -21.28 -16.71
C THR A 134 3.98 -20.79 -16.71
N ASP A 135 3.01 -21.69 -16.94
CA ASP A 135 1.57 -21.36 -16.91
C ASP A 135 1.15 -20.87 -15.52
N SER A 136 1.59 -21.55 -14.45
CA SER A 136 1.32 -21.12 -13.08
C SER A 136 1.89 -19.74 -12.78
N MET A 137 3.08 -19.42 -13.29
CA MET A 137 3.73 -18.11 -13.10
C MET A 137 2.97 -17.00 -13.83
N ILE A 138 2.56 -17.24 -15.08
CA ILE A 138 1.74 -16.29 -15.86
C ILE A 138 0.41 -16.06 -15.16
N SER A 139 -0.28 -17.11 -14.72
CA SER A 139 -1.57 -17.02 -14.04
C SER A 139 -1.48 -16.19 -12.74
N ARG A 140 -0.46 -16.40 -11.92
CA ARG A 140 -0.22 -15.61 -10.69
C ARG A 140 0.11 -14.15 -10.99
N THR A 141 0.89 -13.88 -12.04
CA THR A 141 1.19 -12.50 -12.47
C THR A 141 -0.07 -11.77 -12.95
N LEU A 142 -0.94 -12.46 -13.69
CA LEU A 142 -2.23 -11.90 -14.10
C LEU A 142 -3.15 -11.63 -12.90
N GLN A 143 -3.13 -12.48 -11.87
CA GLN A 143 -3.86 -12.24 -10.61
C GLN A 143 -3.34 -11.00 -9.90
N LEU A 144 -2.02 -10.81 -9.78
CA LEU A 144 -1.41 -9.60 -9.21
C LEU A 144 -1.86 -8.34 -9.95
N ASN A 145 -1.84 -8.36 -11.28
CA ASN A 145 -2.24 -7.22 -12.10
C ASN A 145 -3.73 -6.88 -11.98
N LYS A 146 -4.61 -7.89 -11.83
CA LYS A 146 -6.06 -7.68 -11.63
C LYS A 146 -6.38 -7.05 -10.29
N MET A 147 -5.62 -7.33 -9.24
CA MET A 147 -5.81 -6.75 -7.91
C MET A 147 -5.49 -5.25 -7.85
N ASP A 148 -4.74 -4.72 -8.80
CA ASP A 148 -4.43 -3.29 -8.90
C ASP A 148 -5.55 -2.46 -9.55
N GLY A 149 -6.53 -3.10 -10.19
CA GLY A 149 -7.75 -2.46 -10.67
C GLY A 149 -8.67 -2.12 -9.49
N ALA A 150 -9.23 -0.91 -9.49
CA ALA A 150 -10.19 -0.45 -8.48
C ALA A 150 -11.55 -1.18 -8.59
N GLU A 151 -11.56 -2.51 -8.63
CA GLU A 151 -12.79 -3.26 -8.44
C GLU A 151 -13.28 -3.03 -7.01
N LYS A 152 -14.55 -2.63 -6.88
CA LYS A 152 -15.18 -2.42 -5.58
C LYS A 152 -15.16 -3.75 -4.82
N LEU A 153 -14.41 -3.81 -3.73
CA LEU A 153 -14.42 -4.93 -2.79
C LEU A 153 -15.87 -5.31 -2.45
N ARG A 154 -16.24 -6.55 -2.70
CA ARG A 154 -17.55 -7.11 -2.35
C ARG A 154 -17.45 -7.76 -0.99
N ARG A 155 -17.73 -7.00 0.06
CA ARG A 155 -17.72 -7.54 1.42
C ARG A 155 -18.98 -8.36 1.65
N GLU A 156 -18.81 -9.65 1.88
CA GLU A 156 -19.84 -10.61 2.28
C GLU A 156 -19.46 -11.35 3.55
N SER A 157 -20.39 -12.10 4.12
CA SER A 157 -20.12 -12.94 5.28
C SER A 157 -19.43 -14.22 4.80
N VAL A 158 -18.17 -14.40 5.15
CA VAL A 158 -17.32 -15.51 4.68
C VAL A 158 -16.94 -16.38 5.85
N ASN A 159 -17.22 -17.69 5.75
CA ASN A 159 -16.71 -18.67 6.69
C ASN A 159 -15.26 -19.03 6.32
N VAL A 160 -14.35 -18.58 7.15
CA VAL A 160 -12.91 -18.71 6.93
C VAL A 160 -12.45 -20.16 7.05
N SER A 161 -13.07 -20.91 7.97
CA SER A 161 -12.71 -22.33 8.20
C SER A 161 -13.05 -23.20 6.99
N GLU A 162 -14.18 -22.96 6.34
CA GLU A 162 -14.52 -23.65 5.09
C GLU A 162 -13.53 -23.37 3.96
N LEU A 163 -13.07 -22.10 3.83
CA LEU A 163 -12.06 -21.77 2.84
C LEU A 163 -10.72 -22.43 3.13
N LEU A 164 -10.33 -22.49 4.41
CA LEU A 164 -9.13 -23.17 4.84
C LEU A 164 -9.18 -24.65 4.51
N GLU A 165 -10.27 -25.33 4.90
CA GLU A 165 -10.48 -26.77 4.60
C GLU A 165 -10.46 -27.05 3.11
N ALA A 166 -11.18 -26.26 2.32
CA ALA A 166 -11.18 -26.37 0.86
C ALA A 166 -9.78 -26.19 0.26
N SER A 167 -8.97 -25.29 0.84
CA SER A 167 -7.59 -25.08 0.40
C SER A 167 -6.67 -26.23 0.78
N VAL A 168 -6.79 -26.77 1.99
CA VAL A 168 -5.98 -27.90 2.49
C VAL A 168 -6.26 -29.17 1.71
N ASN A 169 -7.53 -29.46 1.41
CA ASN A 169 -7.93 -30.65 0.65
C ASN A 169 -7.28 -30.74 -0.73
N LYS A 170 -6.92 -29.61 -1.35
CA LYS A 170 -6.16 -29.61 -2.63
C LYS A 170 -4.75 -30.18 -2.49
N TYR A 171 -4.20 -30.18 -1.28
CA TYR A 171 -2.85 -30.62 -0.98
C TYR A 171 -2.80 -31.93 -0.19
N GLU A 172 -3.91 -32.65 -0.06
CA GLU A 172 -4.03 -33.89 0.73
C GLU A 172 -2.99 -34.93 0.29
N ILE A 173 -2.85 -35.16 -1.02
CA ILE A 173 -1.86 -36.09 -1.58
C ILE A 173 -0.42 -35.71 -1.16
N LEU A 174 -0.09 -34.43 -1.25
CA LEU A 174 1.25 -33.95 -0.90
C LEU A 174 1.52 -33.99 0.61
N LEU A 175 0.49 -33.79 1.42
CA LEU A 175 0.56 -33.95 2.88
C LEU A 175 0.84 -35.41 3.24
N ASP A 176 0.18 -36.36 2.59
CA ASP A 176 0.36 -37.81 2.79
C ASP A 176 1.74 -38.27 2.29
N GLU A 177 2.14 -37.87 1.09
CA GLU A 177 3.47 -38.21 0.52
C GLU A 177 4.63 -37.77 1.40
N LYS A 178 4.51 -36.55 1.98
CA LYS A 178 5.55 -36.02 2.90
C LYS A 178 5.33 -36.42 4.35
N ASN A 179 4.28 -37.19 4.67
CA ASN A 179 3.88 -37.52 6.04
C ASN A 179 3.78 -36.31 6.95
N ILE A 180 3.14 -35.22 6.45
CA ILE A 180 2.95 -33.96 7.17
C ILE A 180 1.66 -34.05 8.01
N ARG A 181 1.77 -33.75 9.30
CA ARG A 181 0.61 -33.67 10.18
C ARG A 181 -0.05 -32.30 10.05
N PHE A 182 -1.27 -32.27 9.53
CA PHE A 182 -2.08 -31.05 9.50
C PHE A 182 -3.04 -31.03 10.69
N SER A 183 -3.19 -29.84 11.32
CA SER A 183 -4.22 -29.61 12.34
C SER A 183 -4.81 -28.20 12.18
N SER A 184 -6.13 -28.10 12.34
CA SER A 184 -6.82 -26.80 12.37
C SER A 184 -7.58 -26.64 13.68
N ASP A 185 -7.60 -25.41 14.23
CA ASP A 185 -8.31 -25.07 15.46
C ASP A 185 -9.09 -23.75 15.28
N GLY A 186 -10.25 -23.69 15.92
CA GLY A 186 -11.14 -22.54 15.85
C GLY A 186 -11.98 -22.47 14.59
N SER A 187 -12.93 -21.55 14.59
CA SER A 187 -13.75 -21.21 13.43
C SER A 187 -14.08 -19.70 13.47
N ALA A 188 -14.19 -19.08 12.31
CA ALA A 188 -14.53 -17.67 12.22
C ALA A 188 -15.35 -17.37 10.96
N THR A 189 -16.33 -16.48 11.14
CA THR A 189 -17.06 -15.86 10.01
C THR A 189 -16.80 -14.37 10.03
N VAL A 190 -16.28 -13.84 8.93
CA VAL A 190 -15.84 -12.44 8.82
C VAL A 190 -16.50 -11.74 7.65
N LYS A 191 -16.65 -10.41 7.75
CA LYS A 191 -17.11 -9.59 6.63
C LYS A 191 -15.92 -9.19 5.77
N ALA A 192 -15.71 -9.91 4.67
CA ALA A 192 -14.56 -9.70 3.81
C ALA A 192 -14.90 -9.94 2.34
N ASP A 193 -13.97 -9.59 1.46
CA ASP A 193 -14.03 -10.00 0.06
C ASP A 193 -13.58 -11.46 -0.03
N ARG A 194 -14.51 -12.34 -0.47
CA ARG A 194 -14.28 -13.78 -0.56
C ARG A 194 -13.14 -14.12 -1.50
N ALA A 195 -13.08 -13.48 -2.68
CA ALA A 195 -12.04 -13.77 -3.66
C ALA A 195 -10.65 -13.40 -3.15
N ALA A 196 -10.53 -12.28 -2.43
CA ALA A 196 -9.28 -11.89 -1.79
C ALA A 196 -8.85 -12.91 -0.70
N LEU A 197 -9.78 -13.35 0.16
CA LEU A 197 -9.50 -14.37 1.18
C LEU A 197 -9.10 -15.71 0.58
N GLU A 198 -9.76 -16.15 -0.49
CA GLU A 198 -9.40 -17.39 -1.22
C GLU A 198 -7.96 -17.32 -1.73
N VAL A 199 -7.58 -16.20 -2.35
CA VAL A 199 -6.20 -16.01 -2.85
C VAL A 199 -5.19 -16.03 -1.70
N ILE A 200 -5.49 -15.34 -0.58
CA ILE A 200 -4.57 -15.29 0.56
C ILE A 200 -4.40 -16.68 1.18
N ILE A 201 -5.50 -17.34 1.52
CA ILE A 201 -5.48 -18.65 2.20
C ILE A 201 -4.79 -19.69 1.32
N GLU A 202 -5.13 -19.76 0.03
CA GLU A 202 -4.52 -20.68 -0.93
C GLU A 202 -2.99 -20.52 -0.98
N ASN A 203 -2.50 -19.29 -1.06
CA ASN A 203 -1.06 -19.04 -1.10
C ASN A 203 -0.36 -19.35 0.22
N LEU A 204 -0.99 -19.07 1.36
CA LEU A 204 -0.42 -19.39 2.67
C LEU A 204 -0.39 -20.91 2.92
N VAL A 205 -1.47 -21.63 2.60
CA VAL A 205 -1.54 -23.09 2.71
C VAL A 205 -0.55 -23.76 1.78
N SER A 206 -0.55 -23.37 0.49
CA SER A 206 0.41 -23.89 -0.50
C SER A 206 1.85 -23.70 -0.04
N ASN A 207 2.17 -22.52 0.50
CA ASN A 207 3.51 -22.24 1.01
C ASN A 207 3.83 -23.12 2.21
N ALA A 208 2.93 -23.23 3.19
CA ALA A 208 3.12 -24.07 4.36
C ALA A 208 3.40 -25.53 3.98
N VAL A 209 2.58 -26.13 3.11
CA VAL A 209 2.73 -27.54 2.69
C VAL A 209 4.01 -27.78 1.88
N LYS A 210 4.35 -26.86 0.97
CA LYS A 210 5.55 -26.99 0.13
C LYS A 210 6.85 -26.95 0.94
N TYR A 211 6.94 -26.02 1.88
CA TYR A 211 8.18 -25.76 2.62
C TYR A 211 8.27 -26.47 3.96
N THR A 212 7.24 -27.22 4.34
CA THR A 212 7.34 -28.14 5.48
C THR A 212 8.23 -29.33 5.13
N SER A 213 9.14 -29.65 6.03
CA SER A 213 10.00 -30.84 5.91
C SER A 213 9.17 -32.11 6.01
N GLU A 214 9.69 -33.22 5.46
CA GLU A 214 9.11 -34.56 5.67
C GLU A 214 8.93 -34.86 7.16
N ASN A 215 7.82 -35.52 7.50
CA ASN A 215 7.39 -35.80 8.89
C ASN A 215 7.16 -34.55 9.73
N GLY A 216 7.05 -33.37 9.11
CA GLY A 216 6.80 -32.09 9.77
C GLY A 216 5.33 -31.87 10.19
N SER A 217 5.02 -30.65 10.55
CA SER A 217 3.65 -30.28 10.94
C SER A 217 3.24 -28.92 10.38
N VAL A 218 1.95 -28.80 10.05
CA VAL A 218 1.30 -27.55 9.69
C VAL A 218 0.11 -27.38 10.64
N LYS A 219 0.06 -26.24 11.31
CA LYS A 219 -1.05 -25.86 12.20
C LYS A 219 -1.71 -24.58 11.71
N ALA A 220 -3.04 -24.59 11.65
CA ALA A 220 -3.83 -23.41 11.33
C ALA A 220 -4.73 -23.05 12.50
N GLU A 221 -4.76 -21.79 12.92
CA GLU A 221 -5.60 -21.26 13.97
C GLU A 221 -6.49 -20.16 13.40
N CYS A 222 -7.81 -20.36 13.47
CA CYS A 222 -8.81 -19.40 12.98
C CYS A 222 -9.50 -18.70 14.12
N SER A 223 -9.64 -17.38 14.03
CA SER A 223 -10.37 -16.54 14.97
C SER A 223 -11.02 -15.35 14.26
N GLU A 224 -11.93 -14.64 14.94
CA GLU A 224 -12.52 -13.40 14.42
C GLU A 224 -11.49 -12.28 14.16
N LYS A 225 -10.29 -12.38 14.76
CA LYS A 225 -9.22 -11.38 14.60
C LYS A 225 -8.28 -11.69 13.44
N GLY A 226 -8.27 -12.94 12.96
CA GLY A 226 -7.36 -13.36 11.90
C GLY A 226 -7.15 -14.86 11.84
N ILE A 227 -6.29 -15.24 10.91
CA ILE A 227 -5.80 -16.61 10.71
C ILE A 227 -4.30 -16.63 10.98
N VAL A 228 -3.86 -17.67 11.64
CA VAL A 228 -2.43 -17.96 11.84
C VAL A 228 -2.14 -19.33 11.25
N ILE A 229 -1.19 -19.39 10.32
CA ILE A 229 -0.67 -20.65 9.77
C ILE A 229 0.78 -20.77 10.19
N THR A 230 1.08 -21.85 10.86
CA THR A 230 2.41 -22.18 11.39
C THR A 230 2.87 -23.49 10.78
N ASN A 231 4.10 -23.55 10.31
CA ASN A 231 4.67 -24.79 9.77
C ASN A 231 6.12 -24.98 10.16
N SER A 232 6.52 -26.24 10.28
CA SER A 232 7.91 -26.59 10.56
C SER A 232 8.80 -26.44 9.32
N VAL A 233 9.96 -25.82 9.49
CA VAL A 233 10.97 -25.61 8.45
C VAL A 233 12.31 -26.20 8.90
N ALA A 234 13.16 -26.62 7.96
CA ALA A 234 14.43 -27.28 8.28
C ALA A 234 15.43 -26.33 8.99
N GLN A 235 15.37 -25.04 8.69
CA GLN A 235 16.22 -24.01 9.29
C GLN A 235 15.52 -22.66 9.29
N LYS A 236 16.03 -21.74 10.11
CA LYS A 236 15.53 -20.38 10.20
C LYS A 236 15.60 -19.66 8.84
N VAL A 237 14.50 -19.00 8.48
CA VAL A 237 14.35 -18.25 7.23
C VAL A 237 14.32 -16.75 7.53
N ASP A 238 15.06 -15.95 6.75
CA ASP A 238 14.92 -14.48 6.81
C ASP A 238 13.62 -14.07 6.11
N VAL A 239 12.67 -13.56 6.89
CA VAL A 239 11.32 -13.21 6.42
C VAL A 239 11.21 -11.81 5.84
N LYS A 240 12.25 -10.94 5.98
CA LYS A 240 12.16 -9.51 5.68
C LYS A 240 11.76 -9.18 4.24
N ALA A 241 12.17 -10.00 3.31
CA ALA A 241 11.94 -9.77 1.88
C ALA A 241 10.97 -10.77 1.24
N LEU A 242 10.45 -11.76 1.97
CA LEU A 242 9.63 -12.84 1.41
C LEU A 242 8.28 -12.40 0.82
N THR A 243 7.81 -11.21 1.15
CA THR A 243 6.62 -10.60 0.53
C THR A 243 6.95 -9.80 -0.74
N GLN A 244 8.23 -9.69 -1.11
CA GLN A 244 8.61 -9.13 -2.39
C GLN A 244 8.47 -10.20 -3.49
N PRO A 245 8.02 -9.83 -4.70
CA PRO A 245 7.93 -10.77 -5.82
C PRO A 245 9.26 -11.40 -6.14
N PHE A 246 9.25 -12.68 -6.55
CA PHE A 246 10.40 -13.49 -6.96
C PHE A 246 11.47 -13.71 -5.89
N VAL A 247 11.27 -13.23 -4.67
CA VAL A 247 12.18 -13.50 -3.56
C VAL A 247 11.91 -14.90 -3.03
N ARG A 248 12.99 -15.69 -2.93
CA ARG A 248 12.98 -17.04 -2.37
C ARG A 248 13.93 -17.10 -1.17
N GLY A 249 13.55 -17.83 -0.13
CA GLY A 249 14.48 -18.17 0.95
C GLY A 249 15.64 -19.05 0.42
N ASP A 250 16.77 -19.03 1.10
CA ASP A 250 18.00 -19.71 0.64
C ASP A 250 17.82 -21.20 0.32
N GLN A 251 16.93 -21.91 1.00
CA GLN A 251 16.61 -23.32 0.70
C GLN A 251 15.79 -23.51 -0.58
N ALA A 252 14.96 -22.53 -0.93
CA ALA A 252 14.14 -22.61 -2.14
C ALA A 252 14.94 -22.35 -3.42
N ARG A 253 16.20 -21.90 -3.32
CA ARG A 253 17.09 -21.72 -4.47
C ARG A 253 17.63 -23.03 -5.04
N SER A 254 17.70 -24.08 -4.23
CA SER A 254 18.17 -25.40 -4.65
C SER A 254 17.05 -26.29 -5.19
N ASN A 255 15.79 -26.03 -4.90
CA ASN A 255 14.62 -26.73 -5.42
C ASN A 255 13.92 -25.89 -6.47
N THR A 256 13.70 -26.45 -7.65
CA THR A 256 13.01 -25.79 -8.79
C THR A 256 11.52 -25.46 -8.52
N GLU A 257 10.96 -25.86 -7.40
CA GLU A 257 9.57 -25.71 -7.04
C GLU A 257 9.27 -24.36 -6.34
N GLY A 258 8.79 -23.41 -7.09
CA GLY A 258 8.18 -22.19 -6.55
C GLY A 258 8.61 -20.91 -7.26
N SER A 259 7.65 -20.12 -7.73
CA SER A 259 7.89 -18.86 -8.45
C SER A 259 8.33 -17.69 -7.57
N GLY A 260 8.30 -17.81 -6.23
CA GLY A 260 8.51 -16.68 -5.32
C GLY A 260 7.37 -15.62 -5.34
N LEU A 261 6.25 -15.92 -6.00
CA LEU A 261 5.12 -15.00 -6.13
C LEU A 261 4.01 -15.21 -5.10
N GLY A 262 3.94 -16.38 -4.45
CA GLY A 262 2.80 -16.74 -3.59
C GLY A 262 2.62 -15.82 -2.40
N LEU A 263 3.69 -15.55 -1.63
CA LEU A 263 3.61 -14.66 -0.47
C LEU A 263 3.42 -13.19 -0.87
N ALA A 264 4.00 -12.77 -1.99
CA ALA A 264 3.78 -11.43 -2.55
C ALA A 264 2.31 -11.23 -2.96
N LEU A 265 1.71 -12.26 -3.58
CA LEU A 265 0.28 -12.25 -3.96
C LEU A 265 -0.63 -12.22 -2.72
N ALA A 266 -0.31 -13.02 -1.70
CA ALA A 266 -1.05 -13.03 -0.44
C ALA A 266 -0.97 -11.67 0.28
N ASP A 267 0.20 -11.06 0.36
CA ASP A 267 0.40 -9.75 0.98
C ASP A 267 -0.34 -8.64 0.20
N ARG A 268 -0.26 -8.66 -1.12
CA ARG A 268 -0.96 -7.70 -1.97
C ARG A 268 -2.48 -7.82 -1.86
N ALA A 269 -3.01 -9.05 -1.86
CA ALA A 269 -4.42 -9.32 -1.65
C ALA A 269 -4.89 -8.82 -0.28
N ALA A 270 -4.10 -9.06 0.77
CA ALA A 270 -4.38 -8.60 2.12
C ALA A 270 -4.44 -7.07 2.18
N GLN A 271 -3.44 -6.36 1.65
CA GLN A 271 -3.40 -4.90 1.60
C GLN A 271 -4.60 -4.32 0.84
N THR A 272 -4.93 -4.90 -0.32
CA THR A 272 -6.07 -4.45 -1.15
C THR A 272 -7.39 -4.64 -0.40
N ALA A 273 -7.54 -5.74 0.34
CA ALA A 273 -8.74 -6.03 1.14
C ALA A 273 -8.80 -5.27 2.49
N GLY A 274 -7.77 -4.48 2.83
CA GLY A 274 -7.68 -3.75 4.09
C GLY A 274 -7.26 -4.63 5.28
N MET A 275 -6.63 -5.77 4.99
CA MET A 275 -6.08 -6.73 5.95
C MET A 275 -4.56 -6.56 6.08
N SER A 276 -3.94 -7.21 7.05
CA SER A 276 -2.50 -7.15 7.28
C SER A 276 -1.89 -8.54 7.41
N LEU A 277 -0.93 -8.86 6.53
CA LEU A 277 -0.14 -10.08 6.62
C LEU A 277 1.18 -9.81 7.35
N LYS A 278 1.52 -10.64 8.34
CA LYS A 278 2.80 -10.61 9.05
C LYS A 278 3.45 -11.98 8.98
N LEU A 279 4.73 -11.98 8.64
CA LEU A 279 5.55 -13.18 8.59
C LEU A 279 6.58 -13.14 9.71
N SER A 280 6.84 -14.28 10.32
CA SER A 280 7.90 -14.45 11.31
C SER A 280 8.47 -15.86 11.21
N CYS A 281 9.73 -16.04 11.60
CA CYS A 281 10.35 -17.35 11.70
C CYS A 281 11.21 -17.39 12.96
N ALA A 282 10.87 -18.30 13.86
CA ALA A 282 11.62 -18.56 15.09
C ALA A 282 12.18 -19.98 15.01
N ASP A 283 13.49 -20.09 15.06
CA ASP A 283 14.23 -21.34 14.91
C ASP A 283 13.79 -22.19 13.68
N THR A 284 13.03 -23.25 13.87
CA THR A 284 12.51 -24.14 12.85
C THR A 284 11.01 -24.02 12.63
N GLU A 285 10.40 -22.91 13.09
CA GLU A 285 8.98 -22.66 12.95
C GLU A 285 8.74 -21.37 12.15
N PHE A 286 8.07 -21.51 11.01
CA PHE A 286 7.62 -20.39 10.19
C PHE A 286 6.16 -20.09 10.50
N ARG A 287 5.83 -18.83 10.67
CA ARG A 287 4.50 -18.36 11.05
C ARG A 287 4.04 -17.23 10.13
N ALA A 288 2.88 -17.41 9.51
CA ALA A 288 2.17 -16.41 8.76
C ALA A 288 0.89 -16.02 9.51
N GLU A 289 0.74 -14.74 9.85
CA GLU A 289 -0.41 -14.17 10.59
C GLU A 289 -1.15 -13.18 9.70
N LEU A 290 -2.36 -13.52 9.28
CA LEU A 290 -3.29 -12.63 8.59
C LEU A 290 -4.26 -12.03 9.61
N LYS A 291 -4.31 -10.69 9.71
CA LYS A 291 -5.28 -9.93 10.54
C LYS A 291 -6.35 -9.33 9.65
N PHE A 292 -7.60 -9.53 10.06
CA PHE A 292 -8.79 -9.01 9.39
C PHE A 292 -9.07 -7.54 9.73
#